data_955abb0fc3d5ce2ed9719e642f650227
#
_entry.id   955abb0fc3d5ce2ed9719e642f650227
#
_cell.length_a   1.000
_cell.length_b   1.000
_cell.length_c   1.000
_cell.angle_alpha   90.00
_cell.angle_beta   90.00
_cell.angle_gamma   90.00
#
_symmetry.space_group_name_H-M   'P 1'
#
loop_
_entity.id
_entity.type
_entity.pdbx_description
1 polymer ?
#
loop_
_entity_poly.entity_id
_entity_poly.type
_entity_poly.pdbx_seq_one_letter_code
_entity_poly.pdbx_strand_id
1 'polypeptide(L)' 'MLTERQLLILHAIVDDYVRSAEPVGSRSISKRADVQFSSATIRNEMADLEELGFLDKPHSS' A
#
# COMPACT_ATOMS: atom_id res chain seq x y z
N MET A 1 8.47 -10.26 10.09
CA MET A 1 9.30 -9.11 9.71
C MET A 1 8.97 -8.71 8.27
N LEU A 2 8.85 -7.42 8.01
CA LEU A 2 8.52 -6.96 6.66
C LEU A 2 9.75 -6.92 5.77
N THR A 3 9.54 -7.20 4.48
CA THR A 3 10.59 -7.04 3.49
C THR A 3 10.81 -5.56 3.20
N GLU A 4 11.93 -5.22 2.56
CA GLU A 4 12.18 -3.84 2.15
C GLU A 4 11.09 -3.32 1.25
N ARG A 5 10.60 -4.16 0.33
CA ARG A 5 9.53 -3.78 -0.57
C ARG A 5 8.24 -3.50 0.19
N GLN A 6 7.92 -4.33 1.17
CA GLN A 6 6.73 -4.13 1.99
C GLN A 6 6.83 -2.84 2.81
N LEU A 7 8.01 -2.56 3.36
CA LEU A 7 8.22 -1.33 4.11
C LEU A 7 8.07 -0.10 3.21
N LEU A 8 8.63 -0.15 2.01
CA LEU A 8 8.51 0.96 1.07
C LEU A 8 7.05 1.22 0.72
N ILE A 9 6.31 0.16 0.43
CA ILE A 9 4.90 0.28 0.06
C ILE A 9 4.09 0.78 1.25
N LEU A 10 4.35 0.27 2.44
CA LEU A 10 3.66 0.71 3.65
C LEU A 10 3.90 2.19 3.91
N HIS A 11 5.15 2.65 3.77
CA HIS A 11 5.48 4.07 3.92
C HIS A 11 4.72 4.93 2.92
N ALA A 12 4.65 4.47 1.67
CA ALA A 12 3.93 5.20 0.63
C ALA A 12 2.45 5.29 0.95
N ILE A 13 1.86 4.22 1.45
CA ILE A 13 0.44 4.18 1.82
C ILE A 13 0.17 5.17 2.95
N VAL A 14 1.00 5.15 3.99
CA VAL A 14 0.80 6.05 5.14
C VAL A 14 0.95 7.49 4.70
N ASP A 15 1.98 7.79 3.92
CA ASP A 15 2.20 9.15 3.43
C ASP A 15 1.02 9.66 2.61
N ASP A 16 0.52 8.79 1.72
CA ASP A 16 -0.60 9.15 0.86
C ASP A 16 -1.88 9.37 1.67
N TYR A 17 -2.11 8.51 2.65
CA TYR A 17 -3.28 8.61 3.52
C TYR A 17 -3.25 9.90 4.34
N VAL A 18 -2.09 10.24 4.89
CA VAL A 18 -1.95 11.47 5.69
C VAL A 18 -2.23 12.70 4.84
N ARG A 19 -1.82 12.69 3.58
CA ARG A 19 -2.01 13.83 2.69
C ARG A 19 -3.44 13.96 2.19
N SER A 20 -4.09 12.85 1.88
CA SER A 20 -5.42 12.89 1.26
C SER A 20 -6.55 12.69 2.25
N ALA A 21 -6.27 12.08 3.40
CA ALA A 21 -7.27 11.70 4.40
C ALA A 21 -8.34 10.77 3.81
N GLU A 22 -7.96 10.01 2.78
CA GLU A 22 -8.86 9.09 2.10
C GLU A 22 -8.22 7.72 2.01
N PRO A 23 -9.02 6.65 1.87
CA PRO A 23 -8.46 5.32 1.68
C PRO A 23 -7.54 5.28 0.46
N VAL A 24 -6.44 4.56 0.58
CA VAL A 24 -5.41 4.52 -0.45
C VAL A 24 -5.52 3.22 -1.23
N GLY A 25 -5.58 3.32 -2.56
CA GLY A 25 -5.62 2.18 -3.44
C GLY A 25 -4.27 1.88 -4.05
N SER A 26 -4.10 0.65 -4.54
CA SER A 26 -2.85 0.24 -5.17
C SER A 26 -2.49 1.09 -6.38
N ARG A 27 -3.51 1.59 -7.07
CA ARG A 27 -3.31 2.40 -8.26
C ARG A 27 -2.68 3.75 -7.92
N SER A 28 -3.14 4.37 -6.83
CA SER A 28 -2.56 5.64 -6.38
C SER A 28 -1.09 5.47 -6.01
N ILE A 29 -0.78 4.37 -5.35
CA ILE A 29 0.59 4.08 -4.93
C ILE A 29 1.47 3.82 -6.16
N SER A 30 0.95 3.10 -7.16
CA SER A 30 1.74 2.77 -8.34
C SER A 30 2.13 4.00 -9.15
N LYS A 31 1.40 5.10 -9.00
CA LYS A 31 1.69 6.34 -9.73
C LYS A 31 2.73 7.22 -9.05
N ARG A 32 3.14 6.87 -7.84
CA ARG A 32 4.13 7.67 -7.12
C ARG A 32 5.50 7.52 -7.75
N ALA A 33 6.24 8.61 -7.81
CA ALA A 33 7.57 8.61 -8.42
C ALA A 33 8.58 7.79 -7.61
N ASP A 34 8.34 7.65 -6.31
CA ASP A 34 9.23 6.92 -5.42
C ASP A 34 8.90 5.43 -5.33
N VAL A 35 7.88 4.99 -6.05
CA VAL A 35 7.46 3.59 -6.07
C VAL A 35 7.58 3.06 -7.49
N GLN A 36 8.41 2.02 -7.67
CA GLN A 36 8.68 1.47 -9.00
C GLN A 36 8.17 0.05 -9.13
N PHE A 37 6.93 -0.17 -8.72
CA PHE A 37 6.29 -1.47 -8.84
C PHE A 37 4.98 -1.33 -9.58
N SER A 38 4.58 -2.40 -10.27
CA SER A 38 3.28 -2.42 -10.95
C SER A 38 2.15 -2.42 -9.92
N SER A 39 0.96 -2.01 -10.34
CA SER A 39 -0.19 -2.00 -9.43
C SER A 39 -0.54 -3.42 -8.98
N ALA A 40 -0.28 -4.43 -9.80
CA ALA A 40 -0.52 -5.82 -9.42
C ALA A 40 0.42 -6.24 -8.28
N THR A 41 1.69 -5.87 -8.37
CA THR A 41 2.65 -6.16 -7.31
C THR A 41 2.25 -5.46 -6.02
N ILE A 42 1.88 -4.19 -6.12
CA ILE A 42 1.48 -3.40 -4.97
C ILE A 42 0.24 -4.01 -4.32
N ARG A 43 -0.73 -4.43 -5.12
CA ARG A 43 -1.94 -5.06 -4.60
C ARG A 43 -1.62 -6.34 -3.83
N ASN A 44 -0.70 -7.15 -4.35
CA ASN A 44 -0.30 -8.38 -3.66
C ASN A 44 0.38 -8.06 -2.33
N GLU A 45 1.25 -7.07 -2.31
CA GLU A 45 1.93 -6.70 -1.08
C GLU A 45 0.94 -6.08 -0.08
N MET A 46 -0.03 -5.32 -0.56
CA MET A 46 -1.07 -4.78 0.32
C MET A 46 -1.90 -5.89 0.95
N ALA A 47 -2.20 -6.94 0.19
CA ALA A 47 -2.92 -8.08 0.74
C ALA A 47 -2.12 -8.76 1.86
N ASP A 48 -0.81 -8.89 1.67
CA ASP A 48 0.05 -9.44 2.71
C ASP A 48 0.07 -8.55 3.94
N LEU A 49 0.15 -7.24 3.74
CA LEU A 49 0.14 -6.28 4.85
C LEU A 49 -1.17 -6.31 5.61
N GLU A 50 -2.29 -6.54 4.92
CA GLU A 50 -3.58 -6.71 5.57
C GLU A 50 -3.60 -7.96 6.44
N GLU A 51 -3.09 -9.07 5.92
CA GLU A 51 -3.03 -10.31 6.67
C GLU A 51 -2.15 -10.18 7.91
N LEU A 52 -1.06 -9.43 7.79
CA LEU A 52 -0.14 -9.21 8.90
C LEU A 52 -0.67 -8.20 9.92
N GLY A 53 -1.76 -7.52 9.61
CA GLY A 53 -2.40 -6.58 10.53
C GLY A 53 -1.90 -5.15 10.43
N PHE A 54 -1.10 -4.83 9.42
CA PHE A 54 -0.62 -3.46 9.23
C PHE A 54 -1.63 -2.57 8.51
N LEU A 55 -2.55 -3.17 7.77
CA LEU A 55 -3.59 -2.45 7.06
C LEU A 55 -4.95 -3.05 7.38
N ASP A 56 -5.98 -2.22 7.38
CA ASP A 56 -7.35 -2.68 7.53
C ASP A 56 -7.82 -3.29 6.21
N LYS A 57 -8.66 -4.31 6.30
CA LYS A 57 -9.25 -4.90 5.12
C LYS A 57 -10.30 -3.95 4.54
N PRO A 58 -10.42 -3.88 3.21
CA PRO A 58 -11.45 -3.06 2.61
C PRO A 58 -12.83 -3.61 2.92
N HIS A 59 -13.79 -2.70 3.09
CA HIS A 59 -15.14 -3.08 3.44
C HIS A 59 -15.90 -3.68 2.27
N SER A 60 -15.60 -3.23 1.08
CA SER A 60 -16.24 -3.74 -0.13
C SER A 60 -15.24 -4.60 -0.86
N SER A 61 -15.48 -5.82 -0.90
CA SER A 61 -14.57 -6.74 -1.61
C SER A 61 -15.34 -7.47 -2.66
#